data_74de4d09206387c758390843698a3ba2
#
_entry.id   74de4d09206387c758390843698a3ba2
#
_cell.length_a   1.000
_cell.length_b   1.000
_cell.length_c   1.000
_cell.angle_alpha   90.00
_cell.angle_beta   90.00
_cell.angle_gamma   90.00
#
_symmetry.space_group_name_H-M   'P 1'
#
loop_
_entity.id
_entity.type
_entity.pdbx_description
1 polymer ?
#
loop_
_entity_poly.entity_id
_entity_poly.type
_entity_poly.pdbx_seq_one_letter_code
_entity_poly.pdbx_strand_id
1 'polypeptide(L)'
;FVYFVENETSTGEHYSLDKMCEIYPNARFFIDATSAFGASNYKRNGSRVAALSLCSNKCLQSTPGLGIVLWNASLDTYSRTFYGDVTKYHVGKLPFTLPTQSIYALEYTIDRSSKNKDLFDERRDRLIQEMERIGIKSLNKHPSNSIVAFRHPEMQYQDLHDFLLERGIVIYSGVEGIENSFRVSTMSTKFDKKFKKIIRAFDETCLH
;
A
#
# COMPACT_ATOMS: atom_id res chain seq x y z
N PHE A 1 -0.11 -20.56 12.50
CA PHE A 1 -0.27 -19.50 11.50
C PHE A 1 -0.32 -18.14 12.17
N VAL A 2 0.23 -17.12 11.49
CA VAL A 2 0.12 -15.71 11.87
C VAL A 2 -0.50 -14.95 10.71
N TYR A 3 -1.49 -14.11 10.99
CA TYR A 3 -2.06 -13.15 10.05
C TYR A 3 -1.53 -11.74 10.37
N PHE A 4 -1.15 -10.99 9.34
CA PHE A 4 -0.78 -9.59 9.50
C PHE A 4 -1.06 -8.77 8.23
N VAL A 5 -1.20 -7.45 8.40
CA VAL A 5 -1.29 -6.47 7.32
C VAL A 5 0.10 -5.93 7.07
N GLU A 6 0.63 -6.07 5.86
CA GLU A 6 2.01 -5.67 5.55
C GLU A 6 2.19 -4.15 5.51
N ASN A 7 1.32 -3.44 4.78
CA ASN A 7 1.27 -1.99 4.79
C ASN A 7 -0.04 -1.54 5.43
N GLU A 8 0.01 -1.15 6.71
CA GLU A 8 -1.14 -0.62 7.42
C GLU A 8 -1.42 0.81 6.98
N THR A 9 -2.42 0.98 6.12
CA THR A 9 -2.69 2.28 5.49
C THR A 9 -3.30 3.31 6.43
N SER A 10 -3.93 2.89 7.53
CA SER A 10 -4.50 3.80 8.52
C SER A 10 -3.41 4.54 9.31
N THR A 11 -2.26 3.92 9.50
CA THR A 11 -1.13 4.47 10.25
C THR A 11 0.07 4.84 9.38
N GLY A 12 0.19 4.27 8.17
CA GLY A 12 1.36 4.40 7.31
C GLY A 12 2.53 3.47 7.70
N GLU A 13 2.33 2.53 8.63
CA GLU A 13 3.38 1.59 9.07
C GLU A 13 3.55 0.40 8.13
N HIS A 14 4.77 -0.10 8.03
CA HIS A 14 5.14 -1.28 7.28
C HIS A 14 5.65 -2.40 8.20
N TYR A 15 5.10 -3.59 8.00
CA TYR A 15 5.49 -4.81 8.70
C TYR A 15 6.07 -5.82 7.69
N SER A 16 7.39 -5.87 7.57
CA SER A 16 8.03 -6.76 6.58
C SER A 16 7.91 -8.24 6.95
N LEU A 17 7.76 -9.10 5.94
CA LEU A 17 7.76 -10.55 6.13
C LEU A 17 9.04 -11.03 6.82
N ASP A 18 10.21 -10.46 6.46
CA ASP A 18 11.47 -10.84 7.08
C ASP A 18 11.46 -10.59 8.59
N LYS A 19 10.95 -9.43 9.03
CA LYS A 19 10.83 -9.11 10.45
C LYS A 19 9.83 -10.01 11.16
N MET A 20 8.71 -10.32 10.52
CA MET A 20 7.73 -11.26 11.06
C MET A 20 8.31 -12.68 11.19
N CYS A 21 9.17 -13.11 10.27
CA CYS A 21 9.88 -14.38 10.36
C CYS A 21 10.89 -14.44 11.51
N GLU A 22 11.52 -13.32 11.86
CA GLU A 22 12.40 -13.23 13.04
C GLU A 22 11.61 -13.35 14.34
N ILE A 23 10.46 -12.65 14.43
CA ILE A 23 9.61 -12.65 15.64
C ILE A 23 8.93 -14.03 15.82
N TYR A 24 8.49 -14.66 14.72
CA TYR A 24 7.75 -15.92 14.72
C TYR A 24 8.47 -16.99 13.89
N PRO A 25 9.59 -17.57 14.38
CA PRO A 25 10.48 -18.41 13.57
C PRO A 25 9.85 -19.70 13.02
N ASN A 26 8.76 -20.17 13.61
CA ASN A 26 8.07 -21.41 13.20
C ASN A 26 6.71 -21.15 12.53
N ALA A 27 6.31 -19.89 12.34
CA ALA A 27 4.99 -19.58 11.77
C ALA A 27 4.97 -19.68 10.25
N ARG A 28 3.81 -19.97 9.68
CA ARG A 28 3.42 -19.65 8.30
C ARG A 28 2.47 -18.46 8.32
N PHE A 29 2.49 -17.66 7.28
CA PHE A 29 1.86 -16.35 7.28
C PHE A 29 0.72 -16.24 6.29
N PHE A 30 -0.40 -15.70 6.76
CA PHE A 30 -1.43 -15.09 5.92
C PHE A 30 -1.18 -13.58 5.90
N ILE A 31 -1.00 -13.00 4.73
CA ILE A 31 -0.57 -11.60 4.60
C ILE A 31 -1.63 -10.81 3.83
N ASP A 32 -2.17 -9.77 4.44
CA ASP A 32 -2.85 -8.73 3.67
C ASP A 32 -1.80 -7.82 3.02
N ALA A 33 -1.55 -8.06 1.75
CA ALA A 33 -0.61 -7.32 0.92
C ALA A 33 -1.33 -6.33 -0.01
N THR A 34 -2.58 -5.96 0.30
CA THR A 34 -3.41 -5.10 -0.55
C THR A 34 -2.69 -3.83 -0.98
N SER A 35 -1.97 -3.19 -0.06
CA SER A 35 -1.22 -1.94 -0.31
C SER A 35 0.29 -2.15 -0.44
N ALA A 36 0.77 -3.40 -0.47
CA ALA A 36 2.19 -3.74 -0.49
C ALA A 36 2.61 -4.52 -1.73
N PHE A 37 1.74 -5.42 -2.24
CA PHE A 37 2.08 -6.27 -3.37
C PHE A 37 2.37 -5.45 -4.64
N GLY A 38 3.54 -5.70 -5.25
CA GLY A 38 4.10 -4.90 -6.36
C GLY A 38 5.11 -3.85 -5.88
N ALA A 39 5.16 -3.56 -4.57
CA ALA A 39 6.15 -2.70 -3.93
C ALA A 39 7.01 -3.42 -2.89
N SER A 40 6.67 -4.66 -2.53
CA SER A 40 7.39 -5.52 -1.59
C SER A 40 8.08 -6.69 -2.27
N ASN A 41 9.02 -7.33 -1.56
CA ASN A 41 9.78 -8.47 -2.06
C ASN A 41 9.63 -9.69 -1.13
N TYR A 42 9.11 -10.78 -1.67
CA TYR A 42 8.87 -12.03 -0.94
C TYR A 42 9.90 -13.14 -1.26
N LYS A 43 10.96 -12.84 -2.02
CA LYS A 43 11.92 -13.87 -2.50
C LYS A 43 12.61 -14.62 -1.37
N ARG A 44 12.99 -13.94 -0.29
CA ARG A 44 13.78 -14.52 0.79
C ARG A 44 13.00 -15.52 1.63
N ASN A 45 11.80 -15.15 2.07
CA ASN A 45 10.97 -15.93 2.99
C ASN A 45 9.62 -16.36 2.39
N GLY A 46 9.49 -16.33 1.06
CA GLY A 46 8.23 -16.64 0.36
C GLY A 46 7.68 -18.05 0.63
N SER A 47 8.54 -19.03 0.93
CA SER A 47 8.12 -20.38 1.32
C SER A 47 7.33 -20.42 2.65
N ARG A 48 7.46 -19.38 3.48
CA ARG A 48 6.73 -19.22 4.73
C ARG A 48 5.34 -18.58 4.52
N VAL A 49 5.05 -18.07 3.33
CA VAL A 49 3.75 -17.50 3.01
C VAL A 49 2.75 -18.62 2.75
N ALA A 50 1.68 -18.63 3.53
CA ALA A 50 0.56 -19.54 3.35
C ALA A 50 -0.42 -18.99 2.30
N ALA A 51 -0.76 -17.71 2.40
CA ALA A 51 -1.51 -16.98 1.39
C ALA A 51 -1.24 -15.47 1.46
N LEU A 52 -1.46 -14.80 0.32
CA LEU A 52 -1.46 -13.35 0.16
C LEU A 52 -2.82 -12.90 -0.36
N SER A 53 -3.39 -11.85 0.21
CA SER A 53 -4.49 -11.10 -0.41
C SER A 53 -3.98 -9.80 -0.99
N LEU A 54 -4.46 -9.43 -2.18
CA LEU A 54 -4.05 -8.22 -2.87
C LEU A 54 -5.15 -7.68 -3.81
N CYS A 55 -4.97 -6.50 -4.35
CA CYS A 55 -5.87 -5.93 -5.34
C CYS A 55 -5.11 -5.32 -6.52
N SER A 56 -5.82 -5.14 -7.63
CA SER A 56 -5.22 -4.65 -8.88
C SER A 56 -4.85 -3.16 -8.87
N ASN A 57 -5.54 -2.33 -8.08
CA ASN A 57 -5.52 -0.87 -8.21
C ASN A 57 -4.60 -0.12 -7.22
N LYS A 58 -3.83 -0.83 -6.41
CA LYS A 58 -2.83 -0.21 -5.51
C LYS A 58 -1.44 -0.20 -6.18
N CYS A 59 -0.46 -0.83 -5.60
CA CYS A 59 0.90 -0.83 -6.13
C CYS A 59 1.06 -1.51 -7.51
N LEU A 60 0.10 -2.34 -7.93
CA LEU A 60 0.04 -2.86 -9.30
C LEU A 60 -0.43 -1.81 -10.33
N GLN A 61 -0.98 -0.69 -9.89
CA GLN A 61 -1.36 0.47 -10.71
C GLN A 61 -2.33 0.14 -11.86
N SER A 62 -3.17 -0.88 -11.70
CA SER A 62 -4.23 -1.23 -12.64
C SER A 62 -5.57 -0.60 -12.25
N THR A 63 -6.62 -0.89 -13.00
CA THR A 63 -7.98 -0.48 -12.66
C THR A 63 -8.50 -1.23 -11.43
N PRO A 64 -9.37 -0.62 -10.61
CA PRO A 64 -10.06 -1.35 -9.54
C PRO A 64 -10.99 -2.43 -10.12
N GLY A 65 -11.31 -3.44 -9.30
CA GLY A 65 -12.27 -4.49 -9.64
C GLY A 65 -11.79 -5.92 -9.46
N LEU A 66 -10.48 -6.13 -9.18
CA LEU A 66 -9.95 -7.44 -8.84
C LEU A 66 -9.49 -7.51 -7.38
N GLY A 67 -10.09 -8.42 -6.61
CA GLY A 67 -9.49 -9.01 -5.42
C GLY A 67 -8.76 -10.29 -5.84
N ILE A 68 -7.53 -10.46 -5.43
CA ILE A 68 -6.68 -11.57 -5.83
C ILE A 68 -6.15 -12.26 -4.57
N VAL A 69 -6.19 -13.58 -4.56
CA VAL A 69 -5.58 -14.40 -3.51
C VAL A 69 -4.54 -15.32 -4.15
N LEU A 70 -3.31 -15.20 -3.67
CA LEU A 70 -2.24 -16.15 -3.97
C LEU A 70 -2.08 -17.06 -2.77
N TRP A 71 -2.19 -18.37 -2.93
CA TRP A 71 -2.04 -19.31 -1.81
C TRP A 71 -1.11 -20.46 -2.16
N ASN A 72 -0.52 -21.04 -1.12
CA ASN A 72 0.27 -22.24 -1.26
C ASN A 72 -0.66 -23.44 -1.43
N ALA A 73 -0.60 -24.13 -2.58
CA ALA A 73 -1.45 -25.25 -2.93
C ALA A 73 -1.39 -26.46 -1.97
N SER A 74 -0.35 -26.52 -1.11
CA SER A 74 -0.24 -27.54 -0.05
C SER A 74 -1.14 -27.29 1.17
N LEU A 75 -1.86 -26.17 1.20
CA LEU A 75 -2.83 -25.89 2.26
C LEU A 75 -4.12 -26.66 1.99
N ASP A 76 -4.50 -27.48 2.96
CA ASP A 76 -5.84 -28.04 2.99
C ASP A 76 -6.80 -26.93 3.43
N THR A 77 -7.67 -26.50 2.52
CA THR A 77 -8.57 -25.38 2.75
C THR A 77 -10.00 -25.86 2.74
N TYR A 78 -10.77 -25.38 3.71
CA TYR A 78 -12.21 -25.59 3.77
C TYR A 78 -12.92 -24.28 4.03
N SER A 79 -13.92 -23.95 3.22
CA SER A 79 -14.76 -22.78 3.44
C SER A 79 -16.22 -23.19 3.60
N ARG A 80 -16.94 -22.54 4.50
CA ARG A 80 -18.39 -22.72 4.69
C ARG A 80 -19.20 -22.05 3.59
N THR A 81 -18.60 -21.15 2.82
CA THR A 81 -19.25 -20.42 1.73
C THR A 81 -18.67 -20.81 0.39
N PHE A 82 -19.51 -20.99 -0.61
CA PHE A 82 -19.06 -21.34 -1.96
C PHE A 82 -18.18 -20.24 -2.57
N TYR A 83 -18.56 -18.97 -2.41
CA TYR A 83 -17.83 -17.82 -2.96
C TYR A 83 -16.45 -17.63 -2.33
N GLY A 84 -16.34 -17.82 -1.01
CA GLY A 84 -15.09 -17.68 -0.26
C GLY A 84 -14.18 -18.90 -0.30
N ASP A 85 -14.55 -19.95 -1.01
CA ASP A 85 -13.77 -21.18 -1.12
C ASP A 85 -12.78 -21.10 -2.29
N VAL A 86 -11.52 -20.78 -1.99
CA VAL A 86 -10.46 -20.67 -3.00
C VAL A 86 -10.27 -21.96 -3.82
N THR A 87 -10.62 -23.13 -3.28
CA THR A 87 -10.51 -24.41 -4.00
C THR A 87 -11.48 -24.51 -5.17
N LYS A 88 -12.57 -23.74 -5.15
CA LYS A 88 -13.56 -23.69 -6.25
C LYS A 88 -13.02 -22.96 -7.48
N TYR A 89 -11.97 -22.14 -7.31
CA TYR A 89 -11.30 -21.40 -8.39
C TYR A 89 -10.11 -22.17 -8.97
N HIS A 90 -10.05 -23.48 -8.73
CA HIS A 90 -8.96 -24.31 -9.26
C HIS A 90 -9.00 -24.41 -10.80
N VAL A 91 -7.80 -24.62 -11.38
CA VAL A 91 -7.57 -24.62 -12.83
C VAL A 91 -8.66 -25.41 -13.60
N GLY A 92 -9.31 -24.76 -14.56
CA GLY A 92 -10.33 -25.33 -15.42
C GLY A 92 -11.77 -25.25 -14.90
N LYS A 93 -12.00 -24.71 -13.69
CA LYS A 93 -13.35 -24.49 -13.15
C LYS A 93 -13.46 -23.05 -12.65
N LEU A 94 -14.16 -22.21 -13.40
CA LEU A 94 -14.49 -20.86 -12.98
C LEU A 94 -15.91 -20.86 -12.40
N PRO A 95 -16.09 -20.72 -11.08
CA PRO A 95 -17.39 -20.81 -10.44
C PRO A 95 -18.27 -19.59 -10.74
N PHE A 96 -17.66 -18.46 -11.17
CA PHE A 96 -18.33 -17.20 -11.46
C PHE A 96 -17.77 -16.56 -12.72
N THR A 97 -18.55 -15.64 -13.31
CA THR A 97 -18.07 -14.79 -14.41
C THR A 97 -16.94 -13.88 -13.93
N LEU A 98 -15.83 -13.91 -14.63
CA LEU A 98 -14.67 -13.08 -14.30
C LEU A 98 -14.84 -11.64 -14.83
N PRO A 99 -14.31 -10.65 -14.14
CA PRO A 99 -14.25 -9.24 -14.60
C PRO A 99 -13.14 -9.09 -15.65
N THR A 100 -13.41 -9.54 -16.88
CA THR A 100 -12.42 -9.65 -17.97
C THR A 100 -11.72 -8.34 -18.28
N GLN A 101 -12.44 -7.21 -18.24
CA GLN A 101 -11.87 -5.88 -18.49
C GLN A 101 -10.76 -5.54 -17.46
N SER A 102 -11.00 -5.85 -16.18
CA SER A 102 -10.00 -5.62 -15.12
C SER A 102 -8.81 -6.57 -15.23
N ILE A 103 -9.04 -7.81 -15.74
CA ILE A 103 -7.96 -8.79 -15.99
C ILE A 103 -7.06 -8.29 -17.12
N TYR A 104 -7.60 -7.86 -18.25
CA TYR A 104 -6.81 -7.28 -19.35
C TYR A 104 -6.07 -6.01 -18.93
N ALA A 105 -6.71 -5.15 -18.12
CA ALA A 105 -6.03 -3.99 -17.58
C ALA A 105 -4.86 -4.37 -16.67
N LEU A 106 -5.01 -5.42 -15.86
CA LEU A 106 -3.95 -5.93 -15.00
C LEU A 106 -2.79 -6.53 -15.83
N GLU A 107 -3.09 -7.34 -16.85
CA GLU A 107 -2.09 -7.90 -17.77
C GLU A 107 -1.20 -6.80 -18.34
N TYR A 108 -1.79 -5.67 -18.77
CA TYR A 108 -1.04 -4.55 -19.31
C TYR A 108 -0.10 -3.88 -18.28
N THR A 109 -0.44 -3.92 -17.00
CA THR A 109 0.33 -3.21 -15.95
C THR A 109 1.29 -4.12 -15.18
N ILE A 110 1.06 -5.44 -15.14
CA ILE A 110 1.80 -6.35 -14.25
C ILE A 110 3.29 -6.42 -14.56
N ASP A 111 3.68 -6.40 -15.82
CA ASP A 111 5.09 -6.42 -16.23
C ASP A 111 5.83 -5.15 -15.80
N ARG A 112 5.12 -4.03 -15.74
CA ARG A 112 5.66 -2.75 -15.28
C ARG A 112 5.82 -2.74 -13.77
N SER A 113 4.90 -3.38 -13.04
CA SER A 113 4.91 -3.40 -11.58
C SER A 113 6.11 -4.13 -10.99
N SER A 114 6.73 -5.05 -11.73
CA SER A 114 7.95 -5.75 -11.29
C SER A 114 9.13 -4.81 -11.02
N LYS A 115 9.12 -3.59 -11.59
CA LYS A 115 10.14 -2.55 -11.40
C LYS A 115 9.72 -1.49 -10.36
N ASN A 116 8.52 -1.60 -9.80
CA ASN A 116 7.96 -0.54 -8.95
C ASN A 116 8.52 -0.53 -7.52
N LYS A 117 9.11 -1.63 -7.04
CA LYS A 117 9.60 -1.70 -5.66
C LYS A 117 10.60 -0.58 -5.36
N ASP A 118 11.67 -0.52 -6.13
CA ASP A 118 12.73 0.48 -5.92
C ASP A 118 12.19 1.90 -6.13
N LEU A 119 11.31 2.08 -7.12
CA LEU A 119 10.62 3.34 -7.38
C LEU A 119 9.77 3.82 -6.18
N PHE A 120 9.04 2.92 -5.52
CA PHE A 120 8.22 3.30 -4.36
C PHE A 120 9.09 3.60 -3.13
N ASP A 121 10.18 2.86 -2.93
CA ASP A 121 11.15 3.15 -1.88
C ASP A 121 11.79 4.53 -2.09
N GLU A 122 12.26 4.84 -3.30
CA GLU A 122 12.81 6.15 -3.66
C GLU A 122 11.80 7.29 -3.46
N ARG A 123 10.54 7.09 -3.86
CA ARG A 123 9.47 8.09 -3.68
C ARG A 123 9.18 8.37 -2.22
N ARG A 124 9.10 7.32 -1.39
CA ARG A 124 8.90 7.43 0.05
C ARG A 124 10.04 8.22 0.69
N ASP A 125 11.29 7.83 0.42
CA ASP A 125 12.46 8.43 1.06
C ASP A 125 12.60 9.91 0.65
N ARG A 126 12.42 10.22 -0.63
CA ARG A 126 12.41 11.60 -1.12
C ARG A 126 11.25 12.41 -0.53
N LEU A 127 10.06 11.82 -0.38
CA LEU A 127 8.92 12.50 0.22
C LEU A 127 9.20 12.84 1.67
N ILE A 128 9.69 11.89 2.46
CA ILE A 128 10.03 12.11 3.88
C ILE A 128 11.09 13.20 3.99
N GLN A 129 12.19 13.11 3.24
CA GLN A 129 13.28 14.07 3.26
C GLN A 129 12.80 15.50 2.99
N GLU A 130 12.00 15.70 1.95
CA GLU A 130 11.53 17.05 1.59
C GLU A 130 10.48 17.58 2.57
N MET A 131 9.60 16.73 3.10
CA MET A 131 8.63 17.13 4.12
C MET A 131 9.34 17.54 5.43
N GLU A 132 10.35 16.79 5.87
CA GLU A 132 11.12 17.12 7.05
C GLU A 132 11.96 18.41 6.87
N ARG A 133 12.48 18.66 5.66
CA ARG A 133 13.18 19.90 5.32
C ARG A 133 12.31 21.15 5.52
N ILE A 134 11.01 21.04 5.27
CA ILE A 134 10.04 22.13 5.47
C ILE A 134 9.36 22.11 6.85
N GLY A 135 9.82 21.28 7.79
CA GLY A 135 9.33 21.23 9.16
C GLY A 135 8.15 20.28 9.42
N ILE A 136 7.70 19.53 8.42
CA ILE A 136 6.63 18.54 8.56
C ILE A 136 7.22 17.18 8.89
N LYS A 137 6.92 16.63 10.07
CA LYS A 137 7.56 15.41 10.59
C LYS A 137 6.81 14.15 10.16
N SER A 138 7.55 13.12 9.73
CA SER A 138 7.01 11.77 9.59
C SER A 138 6.64 11.19 10.95
N LEU A 139 5.51 10.48 11.01
CA LEU A 139 5.03 9.81 12.21
C LEU A 139 5.48 8.35 12.29
N ASN A 140 5.98 7.80 11.18
CA ASN A 140 6.23 6.37 11.05
C ASN A 140 7.63 5.99 11.52
N LYS A 141 7.71 4.97 12.34
CA LYS A 141 8.97 4.32 12.72
C LYS A 141 9.51 3.43 11.57
N HIS A 142 8.60 2.75 10.90
CA HIS A 142 8.88 1.92 9.73
C HIS A 142 7.91 2.34 8.61
N PRO A 143 8.21 3.43 7.87
CA PRO A 143 7.27 3.98 6.90
C PRO A 143 7.01 3.02 5.75
N SER A 144 5.73 2.86 5.42
CA SER A 144 5.29 2.17 4.22
C SER A 144 5.75 2.90 2.97
N ASN A 145 6.10 2.17 1.92
CA ASN A 145 6.48 2.77 0.65
C ASN A 145 5.28 3.18 -0.23
N SER A 146 4.06 2.82 0.16
CA SER A 146 2.83 3.15 -0.58
C SER A 146 2.07 4.35 -0.01
N ILE A 147 2.19 4.59 1.30
CA ILE A 147 1.56 5.72 1.99
C ILE A 147 2.37 6.06 3.25
N VAL A 148 2.60 7.34 3.50
CA VAL A 148 3.35 7.83 4.67
C VAL A 148 2.46 8.76 5.48
N ALA A 149 2.50 8.63 6.81
CA ALA A 149 1.83 9.53 7.73
C ALA A 149 2.76 10.65 8.21
N PHE A 150 2.22 11.85 8.25
CA PHE A 150 2.92 13.05 8.67
C PHE A 150 2.11 13.81 9.71
N ARG A 151 2.78 14.71 10.43
CA ARG A 151 2.15 15.69 11.31
C ARG A 151 2.55 17.08 10.87
N HIS A 152 1.53 17.93 10.59
CA HIS A 152 1.75 19.36 10.35
C HIS A 152 2.03 20.06 11.69
N PRO A 153 2.97 21.03 11.73
CA PRO A 153 3.30 21.74 12.98
C PRO A 153 2.11 22.51 13.56
N GLU A 154 1.26 23.10 12.71
CA GLU A 154 0.24 24.05 13.14
C GLU A 154 -1.17 23.74 12.60
N MET A 155 -1.30 23.43 11.29
CA MET A 155 -2.61 23.31 10.65
C MET A 155 -3.33 22.01 11.02
N GLN A 156 -4.64 22.13 11.28
CA GLN A 156 -5.55 20.99 11.37
C GLN A 156 -5.73 20.31 10.01
N TYR A 157 -6.04 19.01 10.03
CA TYR A 157 -6.21 18.23 8.79
C TYR A 157 -7.19 18.88 7.81
N GLN A 158 -8.34 19.36 8.28
CA GLN A 158 -9.38 19.89 7.38
C GLN A 158 -8.89 21.15 6.65
N ASP A 159 -8.26 22.08 7.35
CA ASP A 159 -7.76 23.32 6.77
C ASP A 159 -6.64 23.02 5.76
N LEU A 160 -5.73 22.12 6.11
CA LEU A 160 -4.67 21.67 5.23
C LEU A 160 -5.20 20.95 3.98
N HIS A 161 -6.20 20.08 4.17
CA HIS A 161 -6.85 19.37 3.07
C HIS A 161 -7.49 20.34 2.08
N ASP A 162 -8.26 21.31 2.56
CA ASP A 162 -8.98 22.25 1.72
C ASP A 162 -8.00 23.19 0.97
N PHE A 163 -6.96 23.67 1.65
CA PHE A 163 -5.89 24.44 1.05
C PHE A 163 -5.20 23.69 -0.10
N LEU A 164 -4.89 22.40 0.10
CA LEU A 164 -4.23 21.56 -0.89
C LEU A 164 -5.18 21.15 -2.03
N LEU A 165 -6.46 20.92 -1.70
CA LEU A 165 -7.48 20.54 -2.68
C LEU A 165 -7.70 21.65 -3.72
N GLU A 166 -7.74 22.92 -3.32
CA GLU A 166 -7.78 24.08 -4.23
C GLU A 166 -6.61 24.09 -5.22
N ARG A 167 -5.48 23.51 -4.84
CA ARG A 167 -4.28 23.36 -5.67
C ARG A 167 -4.26 22.05 -6.47
N GLY A 168 -5.35 21.26 -6.40
CA GLY A 168 -5.48 19.96 -7.07
C GLY A 168 -4.58 18.87 -6.48
N ILE A 169 -4.31 18.95 -5.17
CA ILE A 169 -3.58 17.95 -4.39
C ILE A 169 -4.55 17.36 -3.36
N VAL A 170 -4.69 16.03 -3.38
CA VAL A 170 -5.52 15.28 -2.43
C VAL A 170 -4.63 14.56 -1.44
N ILE A 171 -4.88 14.75 -0.17
CA ILE A 171 -4.28 14.02 0.95
C ILE A 171 -5.35 13.19 1.67
N TYR A 172 -4.91 12.21 2.46
CA TYR A 172 -5.83 11.39 3.25
C TYR A 172 -5.86 11.89 4.71
N SER A 173 -6.99 11.62 5.39
CA SER A 173 -7.12 11.90 6.83
C SER A 173 -5.97 11.27 7.62
N GLY A 174 -5.64 11.87 8.75
CA GLY A 174 -4.51 11.46 9.57
C GLY A 174 -4.70 10.14 10.32
N VAL A 175 -3.81 9.91 11.25
CA VAL A 175 -3.84 8.77 12.17
C VAL A 175 -4.79 9.08 13.32
N GLU A 176 -5.67 8.14 13.66
CA GLU A 176 -6.63 8.31 14.74
C GLU A 176 -5.94 8.66 16.06
N GLY A 177 -6.46 9.66 16.76
CA GLY A 177 -5.89 10.14 18.02
C GLY A 177 -4.66 11.02 17.91
N ILE A 178 -4.16 11.32 16.69
CA ILE A 178 -3.04 12.23 16.46
C ILE A 178 -3.53 13.49 15.74
N GLU A 179 -3.57 14.59 16.47
CA GLU A 179 -3.94 15.89 15.91
C GLU A 179 -2.98 16.37 14.82
N ASN A 180 -3.48 17.15 13.88
CA ASN A 180 -2.75 17.72 12.74
C ASN A 180 -2.08 16.66 11.84
N SER A 181 -2.48 15.39 11.98
CA SER A 181 -1.91 14.33 11.18
C SER A 181 -2.64 14.18 9.83
N PHE A 182 -1.90 13.75 8.84
CA PHE A 182 -2.41 13.45 7.50
C PHE A 182 -1.53 12.40 6.82
N ARG A 183 -2.00 11.84 5.71
CA ARG A 183 -1.25 10.81 4.97
C ARG A 183 -1.11 11.19 3.50
N VAL A 184 0.05 10.89 2.94
CA VAL A 184 0.36 11.11 1.52
C VAL A 184 0.71 9.80 0.86
N SER A 185 0.01 9.48 -0.25
CA SER A 185 0.29 8.28 -1.05
C SER A 185 1.35 8.53 -2.11
N THR A 186 2.27 7.58 -2.27
CA THR A 186 3.31 7.56 -3.31
C THR A 186 2.88 6.81 -4.57
N MET A 187 1.71 6.15 -4.56
CA MET A 187 1.27 5.21 -5.60
C MET A 187 0.83 5.87 -6.90
N SER A 188 0.61 7.19 -6.92
CA SER A 188 0.14 7.86 -8.14
C SER A 188 1.14 7.74 -9.29
N THR A 189 0.67 7.37 -10.48
CA THR A 189 1.49 7.37 -11.70
C THR A 189 2.01 8.76 -12.09
N LYS A 190 1.40 9.80 -11.54
CA LYS A 190 1.79 11.21 -11.74
C LYS A 190 2.66 11.76 -10.61
N PHE A 191 3.02 10.94 -9.60
CA PHE A 191 3.73 11.39 -8.40
C PHE A 191 4.99 12.18 -8.76
N ASP A 192 5.91 11.60 -9.52
CA ASP A 192 7.19 12.23 -9.86
C ASP A 192 7.02 13.51 -10.66
N LYS A 193 6.10 13.48 -11.64
CA LYS A 193 5.77 14.68 -12.45
C LYS A 193 5.22 15.83 -11.60
N LYS A 194 4.52 15.52 -10.52
CA LYS A 194 3.87 16.51 -9.66
C LYS A 194 4.64 16.80 -8.37
N PHE A 195 5.73 16.10 -8.10
CA PHE A 195 6.44 16.13 -6.83
C PHE A 195 6.82 17.55 -6.39
N LYS A 196 7.49 18.33 -7.27
CA LYS A 196 7.88 19.72 -6.95
C LYS A 196 6.68 20.60 -6.60
N LYS A 197 5.53 20.42 -7.30
CA LYS A 197 4.30 21.14 -7.01
C LYS A 197 3.74 20.75 -5.64
N ILE A 198 3.80 19.47 -5.29
CA ILE A 198 3.33 18.95 -4.00
C ILE A 198 4.14 19.58 -2.88
N ILE A 199 5.48 19.49 -2.93
CA ILE A 199 6.35 20.02 -1.89
C ILE A 199 6.19 21.55 -1.74
N ARG A 200 6.13 22.28 -2.86
CA ARG A 200 5.91 23.73 -2.80
C ARG A 200 4.60 24.09 -2.11
N ALA A 201 3.52 23.36 -2.39
CA ALA A 201 2.23 23.63 -1.76
C ALA A 201 2.24 23.37 -0.24
N PHE A 202 3.00 22.37 0.22
CA PHE A 202 3.22 22.16 1.66
C PHE A 202 4.12 23.22 2.28
N ASP A 203 5.17 23.64 1.58
CA ASP A 203 6.09 24.71 2.04
C ASP A 203 5.33 26.03 2.29
N GLU A 204 4.39 26.38 1.41
CA GLU A 204 3.50 27.54 1.56
C GLU A 204 2.67 27.51 2.85
N THR A 205 2.42 26.33 3.45
CA THR A 205 1.66 26.18 4.71
C THR A 205 2.54 26.29 5.96
N CYS A 206 3.87 26.29 5.82
CA CYS A 206 4.83 26.36 6.92
C CYS A 206 5.57 27.71 7.02
N LEU A 207 5.27 28.67 6.12
CA LEU A 207 5.94 29.98 6.05
C LEU A 207 5.32 31.07 6.94
N HIS A 208 4.52 30.68 7.96
CA HIS A 208 3.87 31.65 8.87
C HIS A 208 4.38 31.56 10.29
#